data_02f5062cd29214167b8e20dd3762219a
#
_entry.id   02f5062cd29214167b8e20dd3762219a
#
_cell.length_a   1.000
_cell.length_b   1.000
_cell.length_c   1.000
_cell.angle_alpha   90.00
_cell.angle_beta   90.00
_cell.angle_gamma   90.00
#
_symmetry.space_group_name_H-M   'P 1'
#
loop_
_entity.id
_entity.type
_entity.pdbx_description
1 polymer ?
#
loop_
_entity_poly.entity_id
_entity_poly.type
_entity_poly.pdbx_seq_one_letter_code
_entity_poly.pdbx_strand_id
1 'polypeptide(L)' 'MKEIIEAIILNLVDDKDSVEINELQGEKSIVYEVKVAEKDMGKVIGKQGRLAKAIRTVVKAVATKEQKRVTIEFIG' A
#
# COMPACT_ATOMS: atom_id res chain seq x y z
N MET A 1 -2.62 10.48 -2.19
CA MET A 1 -1.78 9.33 -1.78
C MET A 1 -2.51 8.00 -1.88
N LYS A 2 -3.68 7.90 -1.30
CA LYS A 2 -4.47 6.67 -1.35
C LYS A 2 -4.70 6.18 -2.78
N GLU A 3 -5.02 7.07 -3.69
CA GLU A 3 -5.29 6.72 -5.08
C GLU A 3 -4.07 6.13 -5.79
N ILE A 4 -2.88 6.60 -5.43
CA ILE A 4 -1.64 6.08 -6.00
C ILE A 4 -1.41 4.65 -5.54
N ILE A 5 -1.60 4.38 -4.26
CA ILE A 5 -1.46 3.05 -3.68
C ILE A 5 -2.49 2.11 -4.31
N GLU A 6 -3.74 2.57 -4.40
CA GLU A 6 -4.82 1.80 -4.99
C GLU A 6 -4.51 1.43 -6.44
N ALA A 7 -4.06 2.38 -7.24
CA ALA A 7 -3.72 2.11 -8.64
C ALA A 7 -2.63 1.06 -8.78
N ILE A 8 -1.59 1.14 -7.95
CA ILE A 8 -0.50 0.16 -7.97
C ILE A 8 -1.03 -1.23 -7.60
N ILE A 9 -1.80 -1.32 -6.53
CA ILE A 9 -2.32 -2.60 -6.06
C ILE A 9 -3.29 -3.20 -7.08
N LEU A 10 -4.19 -2.42 -7.64
CA LEU A 10 -5.16 -2.91 -8.61
C LEU A 10 -4.52 -3.45 -9.88
N ASN A 11 -3.33 -2.95 -10.24
CA ASN A 11 -2.61 -3.46 -11.41
C ASN A 11 -1.93 -4.81 -11.17
N LEU A 12 -1.86 -5.25 -9.93
CA LEU A 12 -1.07 -6.40 -9.54
C LEU A 12 -1.89 -7.58 -9.06
N VAL A 13 -3.06 -7.33 -8.53
CA VAL A 13 -3.91 -8.39 -8.00
C VAL A 13 -4.86 -8.89 -9.06
N ASP A 14 -5.26 -10.15 -8.93
CA ASP A 14 -6.26 -10.75 -9.82
C ASP A 14 -7.67 -10.45 -9.33
N ASP A 15 -7.87 -10.44 -8.02
CA ASP A 15 -9.18 -10.19 -7.42
C ASP A 15 -9.27 -8.73 -6.97
N LYS A 16 -9.65 -7.88 -7.91
CA LYS A 16 -9.72 -6.45 -7.66
C LYS A 16 -10.84 -6.06 -6.71
N ASP A 17 -11.91 -6.85 -6.67
CA ASP A 17 -13.05 -6.57 -5.82
C ASP A 17 -12.74 -6.78 -4.34
N SER A 18 -11.71 -7.56 -4.03
CA SER A 18 -11.31 -7.82 -2.66
C SER A 18 -10.30 -6.80 -2.12
N VAL A 19 -9.89 -5.85 -2.93
CA VAL A 19 -8.92 -4.83 -2.50
C VAL A 19 -9.62 -3.79 -1.64
N GLU A 20 -9.09 -3.56 -0.44
CA GLU A 20 -9.56 -2.52 0.45
C GLU A 20 -8.36 -1.75 0.98
N ILE A 21 -8.46 -0.44 0.97
CA ILE A 21 -7.41 0.43 1.49
C ILE A 21 -8.03 1.37 2.51
N ASN A 22 -7.56 1.27 3.75
CA ASN A 22 -7.99 2.15 4.83
C ASN A 22 -6.89 3.13 5.16
N GLU A 23 -7.26 4.38 5.36
CA GLU A 23 -6.34 5.43 5.72
C GLU A 23 -6.60 5.86 7.16
N LEU A 24 -5.57 5.75 8.00
CA LEU A 24 -5.62 6.17 9.39
C LEU A 24 -4.71 7.37 9.55
N GLN A 25 -5.30 8.55 9.69
CA GLN A 25 -4.54 9.79 9.83
C GLN A 25 -4.34 10.17 11.28
N GLY A 26 -3.07 10.37 11.69
CA GLY A 26 -2.71 11.03 12.92
C GLY A 26 -2.19 12.44 12.62
N GLU A 27 -1.78 13.16 13.65
CA GLU A 27 -1.25 14.51 13.46
C GLU A 27 0.02 14.56 12.61
N LYS A 28 0.91 13.61 12.83
CA LYS A 28 2.20 13.57 12.14
C LYS A 28 2.45 12.28 11.40
N SER A 29 1.44 11.42 11.31
CA SER A 29 1.61 10.12 10.66
C SER A 29 0.33 9.71 9.94
N ILE A 30 0.53 8.90 8.90
CA ILE A 30 -0.56 8.30 8.16
C ILE A 30 -0.24 6.83 8.00
N VAL A 31 -1.19 5.96 8.30
CA VAL A 31 -1.06 4.52 8.07
C VAL A 31 -2.07 4.10 7.02
N TYR A 32 -1.59 3.42 5.99
CA TYR A 32 -2.45 2.84 4.98
C TYR A 32 -2.49 1.33 5.19
N GLU A 33 -3.67 0.81 5.47
CA GLU A 33 -3.88 -0.62 5.60
C GLU A 33 -4.41 -1.15 4.28
N VAL A 34 -3.63 -1.99 3.63
CA VAL A 34 -3.99 -2.57 2.33
C VAL A 34 -4.41 -4.00 2.53
N LYS A 35 -5.64 -4.31 2.17
CA LYS A 35 -6.19 -5.65 2.25
C LYS A 35 -6.42 -6.17 0.84
N VAL A 36 -5.93 -7.36 0.57
CA VAL A 36 -6.13 -8.03 -0.72
C VAL A 36 -6.62 -9.44 -0.48
N ALA A 37 -7.10 -10.10 -1.53
CA ALA A 37 -7.50 -11.51 -1.43
C ALA A 37 -6.32 -12.36 -0.99
N GLU A 38 -6.58 -13.39 -0.22
CA GLU A 38 -5.52 -14.27 0.30
C GLU A 38 -4.65 -14.82 -0.82
N LYS A 39 -5.26 -15.18 -1.94
CA LYS A 39 -4.52 -15.71 -3.10
C LYS A 39 -3.59 -14.67 -3.72
N ASP A 40 -3.87 -13.38 -3.54
CA ASP A 40 -3.06 -12.30 -4.09
C ASP A 40 -1.99 -11.83 -3.13
N MET A 41 -2.08 -12.21 -1.85
CA MET A 41 -1.11 -11.81 -0.84
C MET A 41 0.31 -12.22 -1.20
N GLY A 42 0.46 -13.42 -1.75
CA GLY A 42 1.75 -13.90 -2.21
C GLY A 42 2.34 -13.03 -3.31
N LYS A 43 1.51 -12.48 -4.17
CA LYS A 43 1.97 -11.58 -5.24
C LYS A 43 2.42 -10.24 -4.71
N VAL A 44 1.73 -9.74 -3.70
CA VAL A 44 2.02 -8.42 -3.13
C VAL A 44 3.26 -8.46 -2.24
N ILE A 45 3.41 -9.51 -1.45
CA ILE A 45 4.50 -9.64 -0.49
C ILE A 45 5.62 -10.53 -1.02
N GLY A 46 5.26 -11.56 -1.78
CA GLY A 46 6.09 -12.72 -2.01
C GLY A 46 7.15 -12.64 -3.07
N LYS A 47 7.09 -11.78 -4.04
CA LYS A 47 8.13 -11.73 -5.07
C LYS A 47 9.34 -10.93 -4.59
N GLN A 48 9.98 -11.45 -3.53
CA GLN A 48 11.17 -10.84 -2.93
C GLN A 48 10.95 -9.41 -2.45
N GLY A 49 9.71 -9.08 -2.14
CA GLY A 49 9.37 -7.76 -1.66
C GLY A 49 9.50 -6.63 -2.68
N ARG A 50 9.67 -6.96 -3.95
CA ARG A 50 9.82 -5.94 -5.00
C ARG A 50 8.69 -4.94 -5.01
N LEU A 51 7.47 -5.45 -4.93
CA LEU A 51 6.31 -4.60 -4.96
C LEU A 51 6.20 -3.77 -3.69
N ALA A 52 6.33 -4.40 -2.55
CA ALA A 52 6.29 -3.68 -1.28
C ALA A 52 7.36 -2.61 -1.23
N LYS A 53 8.56 -2.91 -1.76
CA LYS A 53 9.65 -1.95 -1.82
C LYS A 53 9.33 -0.78 -2.76
N ALA A 54 8.75 -1.07 -3.93
CA ALA A 54 8.36 -0.04 -4.88
C ALA A 54 7.31 0.90 -4.28
N ILE A 55 6.30 0.33 -3.65
CA ILE A 55 5.25 1.12 -3.00
C ILE A 55 5.84 1.99 -1.89
N ARG A 56 6.70 1.42 -1.05
CA ARG A 56 7.35 2.18 0.02
C ARG A 56 8.20 3.31 -0.51
N THR A 57 8.88 3.11 -1.63
CA THR A 57 9.69 4.16 -2.25
C THR A 57 8.83 5.33 -2.71
N VAL A 58 7.73 5.04 -3.39
CA VAL A 58 6.80 6.08 -3.86
C VAL A 58 6.19 6.81 -2.68
N VAL A 59 5.74 6.07 -1.68
CA VAL A 59 5.11 6.61 -0.49
C VAL A 59 6.09 7.49 0.29
N LYS A 60 7.34 7.06 0.40
CA LYS A 60 8.36 7.82 1.10
C LYS A 60 8.62 9.16 0.42
N ALA A 61 8.64 9.18 -0.90
CA ALA A 61 8.82 10.41 -1.65
C ALA A 61 7.68 11.41 -1.40
N VAL A 62 6.44 10.92 -1.39
CA VAL A 62 5.28 11.77 -1.13
C VAL A 62 5.24 12.19 0.35
N ALA A 63 5.59 11.30 1.26
CA ALA A 63 5.63 11.60 2.69
C ALA A 63 6.63 12.73 2.99
N THR A 64 7.78 12.70 2.34
CA THR A 64 8.78 13.76 2.49
C THR A 64 8.20 15.10 2.07
N LYS A 65 7.47 15.12 0.97
CA LYS A 65 6.85 16.33 0.45
C LYS A 65 5.79 16.87 1.41
N GLU A 66 5.01 15.99 2.03
CA GLU A 66 3.95 16.38 2.95
C GLU A 66 4.40 16.52 4.40
N GLN A 67 5.66 16.18 4.68
CA GLN A 67 6.24 16.24 6.02
C GLN A 67 5.51 15.36 7.04
N LYS A 68 5.02 14.21 6.58
CA LYS A 68 4.36 13.23 7.44
C LYS A 68 5.05 11.88 7.34
N ARG A 69 5.00 11.10 8.43
CA ARG A 69 5.45 9.73 8.40
C ARG A 69 4.35 8.87 7.80
N VAL A 70 4.64 8.16 6.75
CA VAL A 70 3.67 7.28 6.09
C VAL A 70 4.12 5.84 6.24
N THR A 71 3.21 5.00 6.67
CA THR A 71 3.44 3.56 6.83
C THR A 71 2.39 2.82 6.01
N ILE A 72 2.81 1.75 5.35
CA ILE A 72 1.90 0.88 4.63
C ILE A 72 1.95 -0.49 5.27
N GLU A 73 0.78 -1.02 5.61
CA GLU A 73 0.64 -2.35 6.17
C GLU A 73 -0.22 -3.20 5.24
N PHE A 74 0.23 -4.43 4.97
CA PHE A 74 -0.53 -5.38 4.18
C PHE A 74 -1.23 -6.36 5.11
N ILE A 75 -2.55 -6.46 4.94
CA ILE A 75 -3.40 -7.31 5.77
C ILE A 75 -4.00 -8.38 4.87
N GLY A 76 -3.81 -9.62 5.21
CA GLY A 76 -4.30 -10.74 4.40
C GLY A 76 -5.22 -11.67 5.12
#